data_556e3265f97cf1c6949c597308009915
#
_entry.id   556e3265f97cf1c6949c597308009915
#
_cell.length_a   1.000
_cell.length_b   1.000
_cell.length_c   1.000
_cell.angle_alpha   90.00
_cell.angle_beta   90.00
_cell.angle_gamma   90.00
#
_symmetry.space_group_name_H-M   'P 1'
#
loop_
_entity.id
_entity.type
_entity.pdbx_description
1 polymer ?
#
loop_
_entity_poly.entity_id
_entity_poly.type
_entity_poly.pdbx_seq_one_letter_code
_entity_poly.pdbx_strand_id
1 'polypeptide(L)'
;MKIAIPLDENKTDVCLVLARAPFFLFWEDGQENVVANPAAQAQSGASVQAAQFLVDSRISVLITPRCGQNAADVFSAAGIQIYKSAGKSAAENLSAWQEEKLEVLTHFHGGFHGHA
;
A
#
# COMPACT_ATOMS: atom_id res chain seq x y z
N MET A 1 9.06 6.43 -11.80
CA MET A 1 8.28 6.43 -10.54
C MET A 1 7.46 5.15 -10.45
N LYS A 2 7.57 4.47 -9.33
CA LYS A 2 6.91 3.19 -9.15
C LYS A 2 5.82 3.30 -8.09
N ILE A 3 4.62 2.84 -8.42
CA ILE A 3 3.45 2.92 -7.54
C ILE A 3 3.07 1.53 -7.08
N ALA A 4 2.72 1.39 -5.80
CA ALA A 4 2.21 0.14 -5.26
C ALA A 4 0.78 0.31 -4.76
N ILE A 5 -0.04 -0.70 -4.98
CA ILE A 5 -1.42 -0.76 -4.49
C ILE A 5 -1.67 -2.16 -3.94
N PRO A 6 -2.15 -2.30 -2.69
CA PRO A 6 -2.49 -3.61 -2.14
C PRO A 6 -3.74 -4.16 -2.83
N LEU A 7 -3.71 -5.43 -3.19
CA LEU A 7 -4.81 -6.09 -3.91
C LEU A 7 -5.39 -7.25 -3.13
N ASP A 8 -6.70 -7.44 -3.29
CA ASP A 8 -7.40 -8.62 -2.82
C ASP A 8 -7.08 -9.84 -3.70
N GLU A 9 -7.62 -10.97 -3.34
CA GLU A 9 -7.36 -12.23 -4.03
C GLU A 9 -7.76 -12.20 -5.50
N ASN A 10 -8.75 -11.38 -5.86
CA ASN A 10 -9.16 -11.25 -7.25
C ASN A 10 -8.16 -10.49 -8.12
N LYS A 11 -7.13 -9.90 -7.50
CA LYS A 11 -6.05 -9.19 -8.18
C LYS A 11 -6.50 -7.93 -8.93
N THR A 12 -7.69 -7.44 -8.65
CA THR A 12 -8.23 -6.23 -9.28
C THR A 12 -8.70 -5.19 -8.27
N ASP A 13 -9.24 -5.64 -7.14
CA ASP A 13 -9.78 -4.75 -6.12
C ASP A 13 -8.73 -4.41 -5.09
N VAL A 14 -8.78 -3.18 -4.61
CA VAL A 14 -7.87 -2.70 -3.57
C VAL A 14 -8.19 -3.39 -2.25
N CYS A 15 -7.16 -3.93 -1.59
CA CYS A 15 -7.33 -4.58 -0.31
C CYS A 15 -7.36 -3.54 0.80
N LEU A 16 -8.30 -3.70 1.73
CA LEU A 16 -8.47 -2.78 2.84
C LEU A 16 -7.32 -2.88 3.86
N VAL A 17 -6.75 -4.07 4.02
CA VAL A 17 -5.71 -4.32 5.03
C VAL A 17 -4.37 -4.49 4.34
N LEU A 18 -3.56 -3.43 4.36
CA LEU A 18 -2.27 -3.39 3.66
C LEU A 18 -1.36 -4.58 4.01
N ALA A 19 -1.19 -4.83 5.29
CA ALA A 19 -0.23 -5.84 5.76
C ALA A 19 -0.64 -7.27 5.36
N ARG A 20 -1.92 -7.51 5.23
CA ARG A 20 -2.46 -8.84 4.93
C ARG A 20 -2.93 -8.99 3.49
N ALA A 21 -2.69 -7.99 2.65
CA ALA A 21 -3.09 -8.06 1.25
C ALA A 21 -2.41 -9.28 0.60
N PRO A 22 -3.17 -10.12 -0.12
CA PRO A 22 -2.57 -11.27 -0.80
C PRO A 22 -1.55 -10.88 -1.85
N PHE A 23 -1.79 -9.75 -2.53
CA PHE A 23 -0.93 -9.30 -3.62
C PHE A 23 -0.71 -7.81 -3.55
N PHE A 24 0.32 -7.34 -4.26
CA PHE A 24 0.52 -5.92 -4.56
C PHE A 24 0.56 -5.74 -6.07
N LEU A 25 -0.06 -4.67 -6.55
CA LEU A 25 0.14 -4.23 -7.92
C LEU A 25 1.28 -3.23 -7.91
N PHE A 26 2.26 -3.44 -8.78
CA PHE A 26 3.28 -2.42 -9.05
C PHE A 26 3.01 -1.85 -10.44
N TRP A 27 3.01 -0.53 -10.52
CA TRP A 27 2.86 0.18 -11.78
C TRP A 27 4.06 1.11 -11.97
N GLU A 28 4.68 1.02 -13.13
CA GLU A 28 5.83 1.87 -13.45
C GLU A 28 5.86 2.08 -14.95
N ASP A 29 5.80 3.37 -15.36
CA ASP A 29 5.91 3.75 -16.78
C ASP A 29 4.95 2.99 -17.67
N GLY A 30 3.72 2.83 -17.23
CA GLY A 30 2.68 2.17 -18.02
C GLY A 30 2.68 0.66 -17.93
N GLN A 31 3.62 0.06 -17.20
CA GLN A 31 3.67 -1.38 -17.06
C GLN A 31 3.17 -1.80 -15.70
N GLU A 32 2.35 -2.85 -15.67
CA GLU A 32 1.78 -3.40 -14.44
C GLU A 32 2.37 -4.76 -14.15
N ASN A 33 2.61 -5.02 -12.87
CA ASN A 33 3.11 -6.30 -12.42
C ASN A 33 2.45 -6.63 -11.08
N VAL A 34 1.84 -7.81 -10.98
CA VAL A 34 1.20 -8.26 -9.74
C VAL A 34 2.13 -9.25 -9.05
N VAL A 35 2.46 -8.97 -7.80
CA VAL A 35 3.37 -9.80 -7.02
C VAL A 35 2.71 -10.24 -5.72
N ALA A 36 3.10 -11.39 -5.21
CA ALA A 36 2.61 -11.88 -3.93
C ALA A 36 3.20 -11.03 -2.80
N ASN A 37 2.41 -10.80 -1.76
CA ASN A 37 2.89 -10.14 -0.55
C ASN A 37 3.53 -11.19 0.37
N PRO A 38 4.85 -11.14 0.58
CA PRO A 38 5.52 -12.15 1.41
C PRO A 38 5.14 -12.06 2.88
N ALA A 39 4.56 -10.94 3.32
CA ALA A 39 4.17 -10.76 4.72
C ALA A 39 2.72 -11.17 5.01
N ALA A 40 1.95 -11.56 3.99
CA ALA A 40 0.52 -11.83 4.16
C ALA A 40 0.24 -12.90 5.20
N GLN A 41 1.13 -13.89 5.33
CA GLN A 41 0.96 -15.00 6.26
C GLN A 41 1.84 -14.87 7.51
N ALA A 42 2.48 -13.73 7.71
CA ALA A 42 3.36 -13.56 8.86
C ALA A 42 2.57 -13.69 10.17
N GLN A 43 3.14 -14.39 11.14
CA GLN A 43 2.49 -14.57 12.43
C GLN A 43 2.56 -13.31 13.27
N SER A 44 3.62 -12.54 13.13
CA SER A 44 3.76 -11.27 13.82
C SER A 44 4.58 -10.32 12.97
N GLY A 45 4.42 -9.02 13.20
CA GLY A 45 5.18 -8.01 12.48
C GLY A 45 4.82 -7.87 11.02
N ALA A 46 3.61 -8.28 10.62
CA ALA A 46 3.20 -8.24 9.23
C ALA A 46 3.27 -6.84 8.64
N SER A 47 2.87 -5.82 9.42
CA SER A 47 2.87 -4.43 8.94
C SER A 47 4.27 -3.96 8.56
N VAL A 48 5.23 -4.20 9.43
CA VAL A 48 6.61 -3.78 9.19
C VAL A 48 7.23 -4.59 8.06
N GLN A 49 6.95 -5.89 8.01
CA GLN A 49 7.47 -6.75 6.94
C GLN A 49 6.92 -6.35 5.58
N ALA A 50 5.61 -6.06 5.50
CA ALA A 50 5.00 -5.60 4.25
C ALA A 50 5.60 -4.26 3.82
N ALA A 51 5.75 -3.32 4.76
CA ALA A 51 6.33 -2.03 4.46
C ALA A 51 7.76 -2.17 3.97
N GLN A 52 8.55 -3.01 4.65
CA GLN A 52 9.93 -3.21 4.25
C GLN A 52 10.04 -3.84 2.85
N PHE A 53 9.16 -4.79 2.56
CA PHE A 53 9.10 -5.37 1.21
C PHE A 53 8.86 -4.30 0.14
N LEU A 54 7.93 -3.39 0.42
CA LEU A 54 7.62 -2.32 -0.55
C LEU A 54 8.78 -1.33 -0.67
N VAL A 55 9.44 -0.99 0.44
CA VAL A 55 10.62 -0.12 0.41
C VAL A 55 11.72 -0.78 -0.41
N ASP A 56 11.98 -2.06 -0.18
CA ASP A 56 13.00 -2.81 -0.90
C ASP A 56 12.65 -2.94 -2.39
N SER A 57 11.37 -2.89 -2.72
CA SER A 57 10.90 -2.89 -4.11
C SER A 57 11.04 -1.53 -4.79
N ARG A 58 11.51 -0.53 -4.05
CA ARG A 58 11.81 0.82 -4.56
C ARG A 58 10.59 1.57 -5.06
N ILE A 59 9.47 1.43 -4.36
CA ILE A 59 8.30 2.23 -4.71
C ILE A 59 8.51 3.69 -4.31
N SER A 60 7.85 4.59 -5.02
CA SER A 60 7.85 6.02 -4.70
C SER A 60 6.52 6.43 -4.08
N VAL A 61 5.46 5.74 -4.45
CA VAL A 61 4.09 6.09 -4.07
C VAL A 61 3.34 4.83 -3.65
N LEU A 62 2.61 4.93 -2.56
CA LEU A 62 1.70 3.88 -2.11
C LEU A 62 0.28 4.44 -2.15
N ILE A 63 -0.64 3.71 -2.76
CA ILE A 63 -2.07 4.05 -2.75
C ILE A 63 -2.77 2.97 -1.95
N THR A 64 -3.38 3.34 -0.82
CA THR A 64 -4.00 2.36 0.08
C THR A 64 -5.16 3.02 0.83
N PRO A 65 -6.21 2.26 1.18
CA PRO A 65 -7.32 2.82 1.96
C PRO A 65 -6.90 3.19 3.38
N ARG A 66 -6.02 2.40 3.98
CA ARG A 66 -5.60 2.58 5.37
C ARG A 66 -4.16 2.18 5.52
N CYS A 67 -3.52 2.73 6.53
CA CYS A 67 -2.14 2.38 6.87
C CYS A 67 -1.95 2.54 8.37
N GLY A 68 -1.36 1.55 9.01
CA GLY A 68 -1.03 1.63 10.43
C GLY A 68 0.19 2.50 10.65
N GLN A 69 0.31 3.04 11.87
CA GLN A 69 1.42 3.95 12.21
C GLN A 69 2.79 3.29 12.03
N ASN A 70 2.93 2.01 12.40
CA ASN A 70 4.22 1.32 12.27
C ASN A 70 4.69 1.26 10.82
N ALA A 71 3.78 0.90 9.91
CA ALA A 71 4.12 0.86 8.49
C ALA A 71 4.36 2.28 7.95
N ALA A 72 3.54 3.25 8.38
CA ALA A 72 3.70 4.63 7.95
C ALA A 72 5.07 5.19 8.32
N ASP A 73 5.57 4.83 9.49
CA ASP A 73 6.91 5.28 9.93
C ASP A 73 7.99 4.73 9.01
N VAL A 74 7.88 3.48 8.58
CA VAL A 74 8.83 2.87 7.64
C VAL A 74 8.78 3.60 6.30
N PHE A 75 7.58 3.85 5.76
CA PHE A 75 7.42 4.55 4.49
C PHE A 75 7.94 5.99 4.56
N SER A 76 7.64 6.69 5.66
CA SER A 76 8.09 8.06 5.85
C SER A 76 9.61 8.15 5.85
N ALA A 77 10.26 7.24 6.57
CA ALA A 77 11.72 7.20 6.64
C ALA A 77 12.35 6.97 5.26
N ALA A 78 11.64 6.28 4.36
CA ALA A 78 12.11 5.99 3.02
C ALA A 78 11.69 7.06 2.00
N GLY A 79 10.96 8.08 2.41
CA GLY A 79 10.53 9.15 1.51
C GLY A 79 9.38 8.77 0.60
N ILE A 80 8.60 7.76 0.97
CA ILE A 80 7.46 7.30 0.16
C ILE A 80 6.22 8.10 0.50
N GLN A 81 5.54 8.60 -0.52
CA GLN A 81 4.26 9.30 -0.37
C GLN A 81 3.12 8.30 -0.30
N ILE A 82 2.20 8.51 0.65
CA ILE A 82 1.04 7.62 0.83
C ILE A 82 -0.23 8.39 0.46
N TYR A 83 -0.98 7.87 -0.50
CA TYR A 83 -2.25 8.46 -0.92
C TYR A 83 -3.40 7.57 -0.49
N LYS A 84 -4.51 8.22 -0.13
CA LYS A 84 -5.72 7.50 0.24
C LYS A 84 -6.41 7.02 -1.02
N SER A 85 -6.69 5.72 -1.09
CA SER A 85 -7.37 5.16 -2.25
C SER A 85 -8.82 5.67 -2.32
N ALA A 86 -9.34 5.75 -3.54
CA ALA A 86 -10.73 6.10 -3.83
C ALA A 86 -11.26 5.08 -4.81
N GLY A 87 -12.54 4.73 -4.69
CA GLY A 87 -13.10 3.71 -5.55
C GLY A 87 -12.65 2.31 -5.14
N LYS A 88 -13.06 1.33 -5.90
CA LYS A 88 -12.89 -0.06 -5.53
C LYS A 88 -11.69 -0.73 -6.18
N SER A 89 -11.45 -0.47 -7.46
CA SER A 89 -10.43 -1.19 -8.22
C SER A 89 -9.10 -0.45 -8.25
N ALA A 90 -8.04 -1.21 -8.46
CA ALA A 90 -6.72 -0.63 -8.64
C ALA A 90 -6.69 0.25 -9.89
N ALA A 91 -7.38 -0.15 -10.97
CA ALA A 91 -7.42 0.64 -12.20
C ALA A 91 -8.03 2.01 -11.97
N GLU A 92 -9.13 2.08 -11.20
CA GLU A 92 -9.75 3.36 -10.84
C GLU A 92 -8.78 4.24 -10.06
N ASN A 93 -8.01 3.63 -9.17
CA ASN A 93 -7.06 4.37 -8.34
C ASN A 93 -5.87 4.88 -9.13
N LEU A 94 -5.36 4.08 -10.06
CA LEU A 94 -4.27 4.56 -10.93
C LEU A 94 -4.73 5.73 -11.79
N SER A 95 -5.94 5.63 -12.34
CA SER A 95 -6.52 6.70 -13.14
C SER A 95 -6.68 7.97 -12.32
N ALA A 96 -7.20 7.85 -11.10
CA ALA A 96 -7.40 8.99 -10.22
C ALA A 96 -6.07 9.62 -9.83
N TRP A 97 -5.05 8.80 -9.56
CA TRP A 97 -3.73 9.32 -9.22
C TRP A 97 -3.11 10.08 -10.41
N GLN A 98 -3.23 9.53 -11.62
CA GLN A 98 -2.71 10.19 -12.82
C GLN A 98 -3.40 11.52 -13.09
N GLU A 99 -4.67 11.64 -12.69
CA GLU A 99 -5.43 12.89 -12.83
C GLU A 99 -5.30 13.80 -11.61
N GLU A 100 -4.45 13.43 -10.67
CA GLU A 100 -4.18 14.22 -9.46
C GLU A 100 -5.43 14.41 -8.60
N LYS A 101 -6.26 13.37 -8.53
CA LYS A 101 -7.52 13.41 -7.78
C LYS A 101 -7.48 12.68 -6.45
N LEU A 102 -6.36 12.04 -6.10
CA LEU A 102 -6.25 11.35 -4.82
C LEU A 102 -5.69 12.28 -3.75
N GLU A 103 -6.21 12.14 -2.55
CA GLU A 103 -5.74 12.90 -1.40
C GLU A 103 -4.60 12.16 -0.71
N VAL A 104 -3.69 12.90 -0.11
CA VAL A 104 -2.64 12.31 0.71
C VAL A 104 -3.30 11.70 1.95
N LEU A 105 -2.88 10.50 2.30
CA LEU A 105 -3.36 9.85 3.52
C LEU A 105 -2.64 10.47 4.70
N THR A 106 -3.41 11.05 5.64
CA THR A 106 -2.84 11.74 6.79
C THR A 106 -3.19 11.09 8.13
N HIS A 107 -4.14 10.15 8.11
CA HIS A 107 -4.58 9.47 9.32
C HIS A 107 -4.03 8.05 9.32
N PHE A 108 -3.24 7.69 10.33
CA PHE A 108 -2.68 6.34 10.46
C PHE A 108 -3.21 5.74 11.76
N HIS A 109 -3.85 4.56 11.66
CA HIS A 109 -4.43 3.97 12.87
C HIS A 109 -3.31 3.46 13.77
N GLY A 110 -3.58 3.48 15.06
CA GLY A 110 -2.62 3.02 16.06
C GLY A 110 -2.30 1.56 15.85
N GLY A 111 -1.11 1.17 16.24
CA GLY A 111 -0.73 -0.23 16.24
C GLY A 111 -1.59 -0.98 17.21
N PHE A 112 -1.49 -2.32 17.16
CA PHE A 112 -2.10 -3.16 18.04
C PHE A 112 -2.11 -2.72 19.45
N HIS A 113 -1.60 -2.03 19.97
CA HIS A 113 -1.72 -1.51 21.10
C HIS A 113 -1.93 -0.24 21.15
N GLY A 114 -2.08 -0.06 20.79
CA GLY A 114 -2.31 1.05 20.87
C GLY A 114 -3.13 1.72 21.46
N HIS A 115 -3.28 1.36 21.73
CA HIS A 115 -3.86 1.75 22.05
C HIS A 115 -3.94 2.06 22.57
N ALA A 116 -3.93 1.93 22.68
CA ALA A 116 -4.01 2.10 23.05
C ALA A 116 -4.26 2.09 23.27
#